data_9db71e6d0f7b53e604a8df440b4deaac
#
_entry.id   9db71e6d0f7b53e604a8df440b4deaac
#
_cell.length_a   1.000
_cell.length_b   1.000
_cell.length_c   1.000
_cell.angle_alpha   90.00
_cell.angle_beta   90.00
_cell.angle_gamma   90.00
#
_symmetry.space_group_name_H-M   'P 1'
#
loop_
_entity.id
_entity.type
_entity.pdbx_description
1 polymer ?
#
loop_
_entity_poly.entity_id
_entity_poly.type
_entity_poly.pdbx_seq_one_letter_code
_entity_poly.pdbx_strand_id
1 'polypeptide(L)'
;MRAYSPSSAKLRYLAVLLFTIHCSLFTASAQSDDFGLDLQLEAQKKIDKKWSVSVGGELRTRDNTKNVDRWSVGVGADYKVTKWLKASAGYDLLIDNRDKSTYKSNGDLNKLAEFWGVRHRLNAALTASQKLGDFKFSLRERWQYTYRPEKTIERYDVDDEEYESKTYSGKAKHLLRSRLQVEYSVPKTSLSPYAHVEFFNAWSLEKTRYTVGMDYDLSKKHSLGLFYRYQSVRNDDDNNEPNIHLIGFTYKFKF
;
A
#
# COMPACT_ATOMS: atom_id res chain seq x y z
N MET A 1 35.33 -30.88 -13.00
CA MET A 1 34.70 -30.19 -11.85
C MET A 1 33.20 -30.49 -11.84
N ARG A 2 32.72 -31.31 -10.90
CA ARG A 2 31.28 -31.62 -10.78
C ARG A 2 30.58 -30.47 -10.06
N ALA A 3 29.60 -29.83 -10.71
CA ALA A 3 28.74 -28.83 -10.09
C ALA A 3 27.90 -29.48 -8.99
N TYR A 4 28.01 -28.98 -7.76
CA TYR A 4 27.25 -29.41 -6.60
C TYR A 4 25.82 -28.87 -6.74
N SER A 5 24.89 -29.74 -7.14
CA SER A 5 23.46 -29.44 -7.11
C SER A 5 22.99 -29.54 -5.66
N PRO A 6 22.40 -28.49 -5.04
CA PRO A 6 21.84 -28.61 -3.71
C PRO A 6 20.71 -29.64 -3.75
N SER A 7 20.79 -30.66 -2.91
CA SER A 7 19.84 -31.76 -2.90
C SER A 7 18.40 -31.22 -2.69
N SER A 8 17.47 -31.74 -3.49
CA SER A 8 16.02 -31.39 -3.45
C SER A 8 15.40 -31.50 -2.04
N ALA A 9 16.01 -32.30 -1.15
CA ALA A 9 15.65 -32.40 0.25
C ALA A 9 15.89 -31.10 1.03
N LYS A 10 17.03 -30.42 0.86
CA LYS A 10 17.33 -29.15 1.58
C LYS A 10 16.36 -28.05 1.18
N LEU A 11 15.96 -28.00 -0.10
CA LEU A 11 14.97 -27.03 -0.57
C LEU A 11 13.57 -27.30 0.02
N ARG A 12 13.20 -28.55 0.17
CA ARG A 12 11.93 -28.95 0.82
C ARG A 12 11.91 -28.60 2.32
N TYR A 13 12.99 -28.83 3.04
CA TYR A 13 13.11 -28.44 4.46
C TYR A 13 13.09 -26.93 4.64
N LEU A 14 13.74 -26.17 3.75
CA LEU A 14 13.68 -24.71 3.78
C LEU A 14 12.26 -24.18 3.50
N ALA A 15 11.55 -24.78 2.55
CA ALA A 15 10.16 -24.42 2.25
C ALA A 15 9.21 -24.76 3.41
N VAL A 16 9.37 -25.91 4.06
CA VAL A 16 8.59 -26.29 5.24
C VAL A 16 8.91 -25.38 6.43
N LEU A 17 10.19 -25.07 6.67
CA LEU A 17 10.60 -24.16 7.73
C LEU A 17 10.05 -22.74 7.51
N LEU A 18 10.09 -22.24 6.29
CA LEU A 18 9.50 -20.94 5.91
C LEU A 18 7.97 -20.95 6.08
N PHE A 19 7.31 -22.06 5.75
CA PHE A 19 5.86 -22.21 5.91
C PHE A 19 5.46 -22.30 7.40
N THR A 20 6.22 -23.02 8.24
CA THR A 20 5.94 -23.10 9.69
C THR A 20 6.20 -21.79 10.40
N ILE A 21 7.25 -21.05 10.05
CA ILE A 21 7.49 -19.68 10.55
C ILE A 21 6.35 -18.75 10.12
N HIS A 22 5.84 -18.90 8.89
CA HIS A 22 4.70 -18.11 8.41
C HIS A 22 3.43 -18.40 9.23
N CYS A 23 3.10 -19.66 9.47
CA CYS A 23 1.90 -20.04 10.25
C CYS A 23 1.97 -19.54 11.71
N SER A 24 3.15 -19.50 12.34
CA SER A 24 3.30 -19.03 13.73
C SER A 24 3.18 -17.50 13.88
N LEU A 25 3.36 -16.72 12.81
CA LEU A 25 3.20 -15.27 12.84
C LEU A 25 1.73 -14.81 12.79
N PHE A 26 0.81 -15.69 12.41
CA PHE A 26 -0.63 -15.39 12.34
C PHE A 26 -1.39 -15.59 13.66
N THR A 27 -0.78 -16.15 14.70
CA THR A 27 -1.49 -16.49 15.95
C THR A 27 -1.34 -15.45 17.08
N ALA A 28 -0.69 -14.32 16.85
CA ALA A 28 -0.30 -13.39 17.92
C ALA A 28 -0.98 -12.03 17.88
N SER A 29 -2.23 -11.90 17.41
CA SER A 29 -2.96 -10.63 17.50
C SER A 29 -4.33 -10.84 18.11
N ALA A 30 -4.49 -10.44 19.38
CA ALA A 30 -5.77 -10.33 20.07
C ALA A 30 -6.61 -9.13 19.61
N GLN A 31 -6.13 -8.34 18.65
CA GLN A 31 -6.86 -7.27 17.99
C GLN A 31 -7.38 -7.82 16.66
N SER A 32 -8.67 -7.65 16.39
CA SER A 32 -9.29 -8.12 15.14
C SER A 32 -8.67 -7.36 13.96
N ASP A 33 -7.67 -7.97 13.32
CA ASP A 33 -7.07 -7.45 12.11
C ASP A 33 -8.11 -7.53 10.98
N ASP A 34 -8.18 -6.51 10.16
CA ASP A 34 -9.05 -6.48 9.00
C ASP A 34 -8.41 -7.17 7.79
N PHE A 35 -9.22 -7.59 6.82
CA PHE A 35 -8.79 -8.18 5.57
C PHE A 35 -9.43 -7.46 4.37
N GLY A 36 -8.63 -7.23 3.33
CA GLY A 36 -9.09 -6.55 2.12
C GLY A 36 -8.35 -6.99 0.85
N LEU A 37 -8.87 -6.51 -0.27
CA LEU A 37 -8.23 -6.60 -1.59
C LEU A 37 -7.68 -5.24 -2.01
N ASP A 38 -6.61 -5.24 -2.81
CA ASP A 38 -5.96 -4.05 -3.36
C ASP A 38 -5.71 -4.28 -4.86
N LEU A 39 -6.57 -3.72 -5.71
CA LEU A 39 -6.50 -3.84 -7.18
C LEU A 39 -5.85 -2.59 -7.74
N GLN A 40 -4.78 -2.74 -8.52
CA GLN A 40 -4.00 -1.64 -9.08
C GLN A 40 -3.84 -1.77 -10.58
N LEU A 41 -4.11 -0.69 -11.29
CA LEU A 41 -3.88 -0.57 -12.73
C LEU A 41 -2.90 0.59 -12.96
N GLU A 42 -1.91 0.39 -13.82
CA GLU A 42 -0.94 1.43 -14.18
C GLU A 42 -0.64 1.37 -15.67
N ALA A 43 -0.71 2.52 -16.33
CA ALA A 43 -0.20 2.71 -17.68
C ALA A 43 0.98 3.68 -17.64
N GLN A 44 2.12 3.27 -18.19
CA GLN A 44 3.35 4.04 -18.18
C GLN A 44 3.85 4.27 -19.59
N LYS A 45 4.18 5.52 -19.91
CA LYS A 45 4.81 5.91 -21.16
C LYS A 45 6.23 6.43 -20.91
N LYS A 46 7.18 5.84 -21.62
CA LYS A 46 8.55 6.35 -21.67
C LYS A 46 8.63 7.47 -22.72
N ILE A 47 8.88 8.70 -22.28
CA ILE A 47 8.98 9.87 -23.16
C ILE A 47 10.34 9.89 -23.84
N ASP A 48 11.42 9.69 -23.07
CA ASP A 48 12.77 9.61 -23.55
C ASP A 48 13.66 8.67 -22.68
N LYS A 49 14.98 8.80 -22.77
CA LYS A 49 15.93 7.98 -21.97
C LYS A 49 15.88 8.29 -20.47
N LYS A 50 15.41 9.47 -20.07
CA LYS A 50 15.37 9.96 -18.68
C LYS A 50 13.97 10.10 -18.13
N TRP A 51 12.98 10.48 -18.94
CA TRP A 51 11.63 10.78 -18.52
C TRP A 51 10.66 9.66 -18.82
N SER A 52 9.79 9.37 -17.86
CA SER A 52 8.57 8.59 -18.07
C SER A 52 7.42 9.21 -17.29
N VAL A 53 6.21 9.04 -17.81
CA VAL A 53 4.96 9.47 -17.18
C VAL A 53 4.07 8.27 -16.96
N SER A 54 3.21 8.34 -15.95
CA SER A 54 2.27 7.28 -15.65
C SER A 54 0.90 7.84 -15.27
N VAL A 55 -0.11 7.03 -15.52
CA VAL A 55 -1.45 7.20 -14.99
C VAL A 55 -1.85 5.86 -14.36
N GLY A 56 -2.55 5.91 -13.23
CA GLY A 56 -2.96 4.69 -12.54
C GLY A 56 -4.25 4.86 -11.77
N GLY A 57 -4.79 3.72 -11.35
CA GLY A 57 -5.96 3.64 -10.48
C GLY A 57 -5.77 2.54 -9.44
N GLU A 58 -6.38 2.72 -8.28
CA GLU A 58 -6.42 1.75 -7.19
C GLU A 58 -7.87 1.60 -6.73
N LEU A 59 -8.29 0.36 -6.50
CA LEU A 59 -9.50 0.01 -5.78
C LEU A 59 -9.11 -0.86 -4.59
N ARG A 60 -9.51 -0.45 -3.38
CA ARG A 60 -9.25 -1.19 -2.15
C ARG A 60 -10.54 -1.49 -1.43
N THR A 61 -10.60 -2.69 -0.83
CA THR A 61 -11.69 -3.09 0.07
C THR A 61 -11.22 -3.15 1.53
N ARG A 62 -12.16 -3.22 2.45
CA ARG A 62 -12.01 -3.42 3.90
C ARG A 62 -13.13 -4.30 4.44
N ASP A 63 -13.18 -4.51 5.75
CA ASP A 63 -14.23 -5.26 6.46
C ASP A 63 -14.39 -6.67 5.89
N ASN A 64 -13.27 -7.40 5.80
CA ASN A 64 -13.23 -8.73 5.18
C ASN A 64 -13.77 -8.73 3.74
N THR A 65 -13.38 -7.74 2.96
CA THR A 65 -13.77 -7.48 1.56
C THR A 65 -15.22 -7.05 1.31
N LYS A 66 -16.02 -6.88 2.35
CA LYS A 66 -17.44 -6.55 2.23
C LYS A 66 -17.68 -5.12 1.75
N ASN A 67 -16.79 -4.20 2.13
CA ASN A 67 -16.94 -2.78 1.85
C ASN A 67 -15.78 -2.25 1.00
N VAL A 68 -16.09 -1.34 0.08
CA VAL A 68 -15.05 -0.59 -0.62
C VAL A 68 -14.50 0.48 0.32
N ASP A 69 -13.17 0.39 0.62
CA ASP A 69 -12.46 1.37 1.44
C ASP A 69 -12.12 2.63 0.64
N ARG A 70 -11.59 2.41 -0.57
CA ARG A 70 -11.06 3.49 -1.40
C ARG A 70 -11.02 3.13 -2.86
N TRP A 71 -11.23 4.14 -3.69
CA TRP A 71 -10.72 4.15 -5.04
C TRP A 71 -9.91 5.42 -5.29
N SER A 72 -8.94 5.35 -6.16
CA SER A 72 -8.11 6.50 -6.49
C SER A 72 -7.68 6.50 -7.94
N VAL A 73 -7.41 7.69 -8.46
CA VAL A 73 -6.77 7.89 -9.75
C VAL A 73 -5.58 8.80 -9.54
N GLY A 74 -4.45 8.47 -10.16
CA GLY A 74 -3.22 9.23 -10.01
C GLY A 74 -2.48 9.42 -11.33
N VAL A 75 -1.68 10.48 -11.37
CA VAL A 75 -0.72 10.75 -12.44
C VAL A 75 0.66 10.94 -11.84
N GLY A 76 1.68 10.53 -12.57
CA GLY A 76 3.05 10.63 -12.09
C GLY A 76 4.06 10.88 -13.20
N ALA A 77 5.21 11.40 -12.80
CA ALA A 77 6.37 11.55 -13.65
C ALA A 77 7.62 11.06 -12.91
N ASP A 78 8.45 10.33 -13.63
CA ASP A 78 9.74 9.85 -13.16
C ASP A 78 10.85 10.48 -13.99
N TYR A 79 11.95 10.86 -13.32
CA TYR A 79 13.16 11.37 -13.93
C TYR A 79 14.38 10.56 -13.46
N LYS A 80 15.12 9.97 -14.39
CA LYS A 80 16.38 9.28 -14.10
C LYS A 80 17.49 10.31 -13.93
N VAL A 81 17.82 10.65 -12.69
CA VAL A 81 18.91 11.58 -12.37
C VAL A 81 20.26 10.95 -12.74
N THR A 82 20.47 9.69 -12.31
CA THR A 82 21.67 8.88 -12.65
C THR A 82 21.23 7.45 -12.98
N LYS A 83 22.20 6.53 -13.18
CA LYS A 83 21.92 5.10 -13.38
C LYS A 83 21.35 4.43 -12.12
N TRP A 84 21.63 4.97 -10.94
CA TRP A 84 21.25 4.42 -9.63
C TRP A 84 20.25 5.30 -8.87
N LEU A 85 19.99 6.56 -9.31
CA LEU A 85 19.09 7.50 -8.64
C LEU A 85 17.98 7.96 -9.57
N LYS A 86 16.74 7.84 -9.09
CA LYS A 86 15.52 8.30 -9.75
C LYS A 86 14.78 9.28 -8.85
N ALA A 87 14.35 10.41 -9.39
CA ALA A 87 13.39 11.32 -8.79
C ALA A 87 11.99 11.05 -9.36
N SER A 88 10.97 11.23 -8.55
CA SER A 88 9.56 11.04 -8.96
C SER A 88 8.69 12.11 -8.34
N ALA A 89 7.68 12.55 -9.07
CA ALA A 89 6.62 13.41 -8.56
C ALA A 89 5.26 12.90 -9.05
N GLY A 90 4.20 13.15 -8.29
CA GLY A 90 2.88 12.68 -8.66
C GLY A 90 1.76 13.34 -7.87
N TYR A 91 0.56 13.20 -8.40
CA TYR A 91 -0.67 13.62 -7.78
C TYR A 91 -1.68 12.47 -7.81
N ASP A 92 -2.36 12.23 -6.68
CA ASP A 92 -3.43 11.26 -6.56
C ASP A 92 -4.70 11.95 -6.05
N LEU A 93 -5.81 11.69 -6.72
CA LEU A 93 -7.15 11.96 -6.22
C LEU A 93 -7.65 10.67 -5.56
N LEU A 94 -7.95 10.74 -4.26
CA LEU A 94 -8.46 9.61 -3.50
C LEU A 94 -9.90 9.89 -3.09
N ILE A 95 -10.73 8.88 -3.19
CA ILE A 95 -12.12 8.89 -2.73
C ILE A 95 -12.25 7.74 -1.75
N ASP A 96 -12.34 8.10 -0.46
CA ASP A 96 -12.36 7.14 0.64
C ASP A 96 -13.75 7.03 1.23
N ASN A 97 -14.19 5.81 1.48
CA ASN A 97 -15.32 5.54 2.35
C ASN A 97 -14.87 5.69 3.80
N ARG A 98 -15.49 6.60 4.53
CA ARG A 98 -15.12 6.93 5.91
C ARG A 98 -16.24 6.58 6.85
N ASP A 99 -15.90 5.83 7.86
CA ASP A 99 -16.72 5.64 9.04
C ASP A 99 -16.25 6.59 10.15
N LYS A 100 -17.15 7.44 10.61
CA LYS A 100 -16.99 8.37 11.72
C LYS A 100 -18.09 8.17 12.76
N SER A 101 -18.68 7.00 12.77
CA SER A 101 -19.63 6.58 13.79
C SER A 101 -18.99 6.65 15.17
N THR A 102 -19.79 6.99 16.16
CA THR A 102 -19.36 7.06 17.56
C THR A 102 -20.13 6.05 18.38
N TYR A 103 -19.49 5.56 19.45
CA TYR A 103 -20.04 4.56 20.34
C TYR A 103 -20.10 5.10 21.76
N LYS A 104 -21.06 4.64 22.55
CA LYS A 104 -21.18 4.90 23.97
C LYS A 104 -20.14 4.10 24.76
N SER A 105 -19.94 4.42 26.03
CA SER A 105 -19.02 3.70 26.91
C SER A 105 -19.36 2.22 27.11
N ASN A 106 -20.62 1.84 26.91
CA ASN A 106 -21.10 0.45 26.97
C ASN A 106 -20.91 -0.31 25.63
N GLY A 107 -20.41 0.35 24.57
CA GLY A 107 -20.22 -0.23 23.24
C GLY A 107 -21.38 -0.06 22.26
N ASP A 108 -22.53 0.47 22.69
CA ASP A 108 -23.68 0.71 21.82
C ASP A 108 -23.39 1.85 20.83
N LEU A 109 -23.97 1.75 19.64
CA LEU A 109 -23.88 2.81 18.63
C LEU A 109 -24.57 4.06 19.15
N ASN A 110 -23.85 5.18 19.16
CA ASN A 110 -24.36 6.49 19.53
C ASN A 110 -24.77 7.28 18.28
N LYS A 111 -23.85 7.46 17.33
CA LYS A 111 -24.12 8.19 16.10
C LYS A 111 -23.55 7.44 14.90
N LEU A 112 -24.37 7.25 13.86
CA LEU A 112 -23.95 6.63 12.60
C LEU A 112 -23.52 7.72 11.62
N ALA A 113 -22.27 7.63 11.15
CA ALA A 113 -21.67 8.61 10.25
C ALA A 113 -20.75 7.94 9.23
N GLU A 114 -21.32 7.32 8.20
CA GLU A 114 -20.58 6.73 7.10
C GLU A 114 -20.76 7.57 5.82
N PHE A 115 -19.65 7.96 5.17
CA PHE A 115 -19.71 8.83 3.99
C PHE A 115 -18.46 8.74 3.12
N TRP A 116 -18.62 9.02 1.82
CA TRP A 116 -17.51 9.18 0.88
C TRP A 116 -16.88 10.55 0.98
N GLY A 117 -15.56 10.58 1.13
CA GLY A 117 -14.78 11.82 1.22
C GLY A 117 -13.62 11.87 0.23
N VAL A 118 -13.33 13.05 -0.28
CA VAL A 118 -12.25 13.31 -1.21
C VAL A 118 -10.97 13.67 -0.46
N ARG A 119 -9.81 13.23 -0.97
CA ARG A 119 -8.48 13.71 -0.58
C ARG A 119 -7.61 13.95 -1.80
N HIS A 120 -6.90 15.06 -1.77
CA HIS A 120 -5.87 15.40 -2.74
C HIS A 120 -4.51 15.05 -2.17
N ARG A 121 -3.69 14.33 -2.94
CA ARG A 121 -2.36 13.92 -2.48
C ARG A 121 -1.29 14.30 -3.48
N LEU A 122 -0.31 15.05 -3.02
CA LEU A 122 0.93 15.31 -3.75
C LEU A 122 2.05 14.42 -3.22
N ASN A 123 2.87 13.91 -4.11
CA ASN A 123 4.00 13.06 -3.79
C ASN A 123 5.27 13.58 -4.46
N ALA A 124 6.40 13.56 -3.74
CA ALA A 124 7.73 13.72 -4.30
C ALA A 124 8.64 12.64 -3.70
N ALA A 125 9.44 11.97 -4.51
CA ALA A 125 10.26 10.86 -4.04
C ALA A 125 11.63 10.82 -4.71
N LEU A 126 12.61 10.32 -3.95
CA LEU A 126 13.91 9.89 -4.45
C LEU A 126 14.05 8.37 -4.23
N THR A 127 14.49 7.67 -5.24
CA THR A 127 14.74 6.22 -5.18
C THR A 127 16.17 5.93 -5.62
N ALA A 128 16.97 5.44 -4.68
CA ALA A 128 18.28 4.88 -4.97
C ALA A 128 18.15 3.36 -5.19
N SER A 129 18.84 2.82 -6.19
CA SER A 129 18.78 1.38 -6.50
C SER A 129 20.14 0.87 -6.95
N GLN A 130 20.51 -0.32 -6.45
CA GLN A 130 21.76 -1.00 -6.81
C GLN A 130 21.47 -2.48 -7.12
N LYS A 131 22.05 -2.97 -8.22
CA LYS A 131 22.04 -4.39 -8.56
C LYS A 131 23.32 -5.08 -8.07
N LEU A 132 23.16 -6.25 -7.46
CA LEU A 132 24.22 -7.16 -7.04
C LEU A 132 23.86 -8.57 -7.54
N GLY A 133 24.45 -8.97 -8.66
CA GLY A 133 24.03 -10.19 -9.35
C GLY A 133 22.57 -10.11 -9.81
N ASP A 134 21.79 -11.11 -9.43
CA ASP A 134 20.35 -11.18 -9.74
C ASP A 134 19.46 -10.43 -8.73
N PHE A 135 20.06 -9.89 -7.66
CA PHE A 135 19.36 -9.10 -6.67
C PHE A 135 19.41 -7.61 -6.98
N LYS A 136 18.30 -6.92 -6.75
CA LYS A 136 18.22 -5.47 -6.81
C LYS A 136 17.72 -4.95 -5.46
N PHE A 137 18.53 -4.12 -4.83
CA PHE A 137 18.20 -3.41 -3.60
C PHE A 137 17.77 -1.99 -3.94
N SER A 138 16.76 -1.47 -3.25
CA SER A 138 16.34 -0.09 -3.39
C SER A 138 15.91 0.53 -2.07
N LEU A 139 16.26 1.81 -1.91
CA LEU A 139 15.80 2.70 -0.86
C LEU A 139 14.99 3.81 -1.51
N ARG A 140 13.77 4.03 -1.05
CA ARG A 140 12.93 5.14 -1.50
C ARG A 140 12.53 6.01 -0.32
N GLU A 141 12.83 7.29 -0.41
CA GLU A 141 12.28 8.33 0.45
C GLU A 141 11.21 9.09 -0.32
N ARG A 142 9.99 9.14 0.23
CA ARG A 142 8.85 9.82 -0.37
C ARG A 142 8.25 10.79 0.63
N TRP A 143 8.30 12.07 0.30
CA TRP A 143 7.46 13.07 0.95
C TRP A 143 6.06 13.02 0.32
N GLN A 144 5.04 13.08 1.18
CA GLN A 144 3.63 13.04 0.81
C GLN A 144 2.90 14.17 1.53
N TYR A 145 2.20 15.00 0.78
CA TYR A 145 1.25 15.98 1.30
C TYR A 145 -0.15 15.52 0.95
N THR A 146 -1.03 15.41 1.94
CA THR A 146 -2.43 15.02 1.74
C THR A 146 -3.33 16.08 2.32
N TYR A 147 -4.20 16.66 1.48
CA TYR A 147 -5.23 17.60 1.87
C TYR A 147 -6.61 16.97 1.77
N ARG A 148 -7.39 17.08 2.82
CA ARG A 148 -8.79 16.70 2.91
C ARG A 148 -9.62 17.97 3.00
N PRO A 149 -10.49 18.29 2.02
CA PRO A 149 -11.43 19.38 2.11
C PRO A 149 -12.40 19.23 3.29
N GLU A 150 -12.94 20.34 3.73
CA GLU A 150 -14.08 20.37 4.64
C GLU A 150 -15.28 19.66 4.01
N LYS A 151 -16.06 18.97 4.84
CA LYS A 151 -17.27 18.30 4.39
C LYS A 151 -18.33 18.32 5.48
N THR A 152 -19.51 18.82 5.15
CA THR A 152 -20.72 18.68 5.95
C THR A 152 -21.49 17.44 5.51
N ILE A 153 -21.94 16.66 6.47
CA ILE A 153 -22.77 15.47 6.27
C ILE A 153 -23.93 15.48 7.25
N GLU A 154 -24.97 14.73 6.93
CA GLU A 154 -25.99 14.34 7.89
C GLU A 154 -25.54 13.03 8.54
N ARG A 155 -25.59 12.97 9.87
CA ARG A 155 -25.35 11.76 10.66
C ARG A 155 -26.58 11.45 11.48
N TYR A 156 -26.87 10.17 11.65
CA TYR A 156 -28.03 9.71 12.40
C TYR A 156 -27.67 9.59 13.88
N ASP A 157 -28.42 10.28 14.74
CA ASP A 157 -28.38 10.13 16.18
C ASP A 157 -29.31 8.99 16.58
N VAL A 158 -28.79 7.95 17.25
CA VAL A 158 -29.52 6.75 17.55
C VAL A 158 -30.47 6.97 18.74
N ASP A 159 -30.12 7.87 19.68
CA ASP A 159 -30.93 8.12 20.88
C ASP A 159 -32.12 9.01 20.57
N ASP A 160 -31.90 10.05 19.79
CA ASP A 160 -32.93 11.01 19.45
C ASP A 160 -33.74 10.58 18.19
N GLU A 161 -33.29 9.52 17.50
CA GLU A 161 -33.87 9.00 16.25
C GLU A 161 -33.97 10.09 15.15
N GLU A 162 -33.04 11.04 15.16
CA GLU A 162 -33.04 12.19 14.26
C GLU A 162 -31.71 12.30 13.46
N TYR A 163 -31.77 13.01 12.33
CA TYR A 163 -30.58 13.39 11.57
C TYR A 163 -30.09 14.77 12.01
N GLU A 164 -28.78 14.84 12.33
CA GLU A 164 -28.10 16.08 12.64
C GLU A 164 -27.00 16.39 11.63
N SER A 165 -26.84 17.67 11.30
CA SER A 165 -25.77 18.12 10.42
C SER A 165 -24.46 18.22 11.18
N LYS A 166 -23.38 17.62 10.63
CA LYS A 166 -22.02 17.68 11.18
C LYS A 166 -21.01 18.09 10.13
N THR A 167 -20.29 19.15 10.41
CA THR A 167 -19.17 19.62 9.58
C THR A 167 -17.86 19.06 10.09
N TYR A 168 -17.14 18.38 9.23
CA TYR A 168 -15.78 17.91 9.44
C TYR A 168 -14.81 18.88 8.76
N SER A 169 -14.05 19.64 9.52
CA SER A 169 -13.11 20.63 9.03
C SER A 169 -12.06 20.04 8.07
N GLY A 170 -11.61 20.85 7.14
CA GLY A 170 -10.50 20.54 6.26
C GLY A 170 -9.24 20.25 7.08
N LYS A 171 -8.44 19.28 6.63
CA LYS A 171 -7.19 18.90 7.31
C LYS A 171 -6.09 18.61 6.28
N ALA A 172 -4.91 19.14 6.53
CA ALA A 172 -3.70 18.84 5.78
C ALA A 172 -2.75 17.99 6.61
N LYS A 173 -2.02 17.08 5.95
CA LYS A 173 -1.04 16.22 6.61
C LYS A 173 0.18 16.02 5.73
N HIS A 174 1.36 16.20 6.33
CA HIS A 174 2.65 15.83 5.75
C HIS A 174 3.09 14.48 6.28
N LEU A 175 3.71 13.68 5.43
CA LEU A 175 4.18 12.36 5.76
C LEU A 175 5.47 12.06 5.02
N LEU A 176 6.47 11.53 5.70
CA LEU A 176 7.65 10.92 5.10
C LEU A 176 7.48 9.40 5.07
N ARG A 177 7.69 8.80 3.91
CA ARG A 177 7.57 7.35 3.70
C ARG A 177 8.91 6.81 3.23
N SER A 178 9.55 6.02 4.10
CA SER A 178 10.84 5.37 3.86
C SER A 178 10.62 3.90 3.51
N ARG A 179 11.06 3.45 2.33
CA ARG A 179 10.88 2.07 1.88
C ARG A 179 12.21 1.42 1.53
N LEU A 180 12.48 0.28 2.15
CA LEU A 180 13.55 -0.64 1.80
C LEU A 180 12.96 -1.83 1.04
N GLN A 181 13.51 -2.16 -0.13
CA GLN A 181 13.04 -3.26 -0.97
C GLN A 181 14.20 -4.09 -1.49
N VAL A 182 14.00 -5.39 -1.51
CA VAL A 182 14.81 -6.37 -2.26
C VAL A 182 13.94 -7.03 -3.31
N GLU A 183 14.47 -7.17 -4.53
CA GLU A 183 13.85 -7.84 -5.68
C GLU A 183 14.87 -8.85 -6.23
N TYR A 184 14.42 -10.05 -6.56
CA TYR A 184 15.25 -11.11 -7.15
C TYR A 184 14.77 -11.40 -8.58
N SER A 185 15.65 -11.22 -9.57
CA SER A 185 15.35 -11.58 -10.96
C SER A 185 15.61 -13.07 -11.13
N VAL A 186 14.59 -13.91 -11.25
CA VAL A 186 14.77 -15.36 -11.42
C VAL A 186 15.38 -15.64 -12.78
N PRO A 187 16.60 -16.23 -12.86
CA PRO A 187 17.28 -16.46 -14.13
C PRO A 187 16.44 -17.27 -15.11
N LYS A 188 16.48 -16.88 -16.39
CA LYS A 188 15.77 -17.54 -17.52
C LYS A 188 14.24 -17.53 -17.41
N THR A 189 13.67 -16.67 -16.56
CA THR A 189 12.22 -16.48 -16.44
C THR A 189 11.87 -14.99 -16.48
N SER A 190 10.59 -14.69 -16.60
CA SER A 190 10.05 -13.33 -16.48
C SER A 190 9.56 -13.02 -15.06
N LEU A 191 9.94 -13.84 -14.07
CA LEU A 191 9.46 -13.75 -12.70
C LEU A 191 10.44 -12.94 -11.83
N SER A 192 9.89 -12.00 -11.06
CA SER A 192 10.65 -11.15 -10.14
C SER A 192 9.97 -11.09 -8.77
N PRO A 193 10.22 -12.07 -7.86
CA PRO A 193 9.77 -11.98 -6.49
C PRO A 193 10.47 -10.83 -5.76
N TYR A 194 9.73 -10.18 -4.85
CA TYR A 194 10.25 -9.09 -4.05
C TYR A 194 9.69 -9.08 -2.62
N ALA A 195 10.40 -8.41 -1.74
CA ALA A 195 9.92 -8.06 -0.42
C ALA A 195 10.30 -6.60 -0.09
N HIS A 196 9.45 -5.91 0.65
CA HIS A 196 9.78 -4.59 1.16
C HIS A 196 9.12 -4.30 2.51
N VAL A 197 9.77 -3.42 3.27
CA VAL A 197 9.20 -2.76 4.43
C VAL A 197 9.10 -1.25 4.15
N GLU A 198 8.01 -0.64 4.58
CA GLU A 198 7.77 0.79 4.41
C GLU A 198 7.28 1.41 5.73
N PHE A 199 7.96 2.46 6.18
CA PHE A 199 7.65 3.22 7.38
C PHE A 199 6.95 4.54 7.00
N PHE A 200 5.94 4.91 7.77
CA PHE A 200 5.15 6.12 7.59
C PHE A 200 5.35 7.03 8.81
N ASN A 201 6.08 8.12 8.63
CA ASN A 201 6.47 9.03 9.68
C ASN A 201 5.81 10.41 9.48
N ALA A 202 5.03 10.85 10.47
CA ALA A 202 4.49 12.20 10.57
C ALA A 202 4.82 12.73 11.97
N TRP A 203 6.07 13.17 12.18
CA TRP A 203 6.68 13.50 13.47
C TRP A 203 6.93 12.29 14.39
N SER A 204 6.12 11.26 14.27
CA SER A 204 6.28 9.94 14.90
C SER A 204 5.97 8.84 13.87
N LEU A 205 6.36 7.60 14.18
CA LEU A 205 6.01 6.44 13.37
C LEU A 205 4.51 6.13 13.55
N GLU A 206 3.73 6.30 12.49
CA GLU A 206 2.28 6.03 12.50
C GLU A 206 1.93 4.63 12.02
N LYS A 207 2.60 4.18 10.97
CA LYS A 207 2.31 2.90 10.31
C LYS A 207 3.57 2.23 9.82
N THR A 208 3.55 0.90 9.82
CA THR A 208 4.56 0.07 9.15
C THR A 208 3.86 -0.87 8.20
N ARG A 209 4.38 -1.02 6.98
CA ARG A 209 3.89 -1.98 5.98
C ARG A 209 4.97 -2.97 5.63
N TYR A 210 4.62 -4.24 5.70
CA TYR A 210 5.41 -5.35 5.20
C TYR A 210 4.73 -5.89 3.95
N THR A 211 5.47 -6.05 2.86
CA THR A 211 4.91 -6.57 1.62
C THR A 211 5.84 -7.61 1.05
N VAL A 212 5.27 -8.73 0.65
CA VAL A 212 5.94 -9.75 -0.17
C VAL A 212 5.11 -9.97 -1.42
N GLY A 213 5.75 -10.15 -2.54
CA GLY A 213 5.04 -10.30 -3.80
C GLY A 213 5.93 -10.80 -4.92
N MET A 214 5.33 -10.91 -6.09
CA MET A 214 6.02 -11.27 -7.32
C MET A 214 5.44 -10.49 -8.49
N ASP A 215 6.31 -10.01 -9.36
CA ASP A 215 5.96 -9.47 -10.67
C ASP A 215 6.27 -10.51 -11.74
N TYR A 216 5.39 -10.63 -12.73
CA TYR A 216 5.54 -11.48 -13.89
C TYR A 216 5.38 -10.67 -15.17
N ASP A 217 6.45 -10.55 -15.95
CA ASP A 217 6.41 -9.86 -17.23
C ASP A 217 5.84 -10.80 -18.31
N LEU A 218 4.55 -10.61 -18.66
CA LEU A 218 3.88 -11.32 -19.76
C LEU A 218 4.53 -10.97 -21.10
N SER A 219 4.98 -9.74 -21.25
CA SER A 219 5.68 -9.24 -22.43
C SER A 219 6.50 -7.99 -22.05
N LYS A 220 7.20 -7.40 -23.02
CA LYS A 220 7.90 -6.11 -22.81
C LYS A 220 6.95 -4.97 -22.43
N LYS A 221 5.66 -5.11 -22.72
CA LYS A 221 4.63 -4.08 -22.49
C LYS A 221 3.69 -4.39 -21.32
N HIS A 222 3.51 -5.65 -20.96
CA HIS A 222 2.51 -6.10 -20.00
C HIS A 222 3.15 -6.83 -18.85
N SER A 223 2.86 -6.40 -17.63
CA SER A 223 3.29 -7.06 -16.40
C SER A 223 2.11 -7.28 -15.47
N LEU A 224 2.06 -8.42 -14.81
CA LEU A 224 1.14 -8.74 -13.72
C LEU A 224 1.93 -8.80 -12.41
N GLY A 225 1.34 -8.32 -11.33
CA GLY A 225 1.85 -8.45 -9.98
C GLY A 225 0.82 -9.07 -9.06
N LEU A 226 1.30 -9.90 -8.15
CA LEU A 226 0.56 -10.43 -7.02
C LEU A 226 1.34 -10.12 -5.75
N PHE A 227 0.67 -9.61 -4.71
CA PHE A 227 1.33 -9.36 -3.44
C PHE A 227 0.42 -9.62 -2.25
N TYR A 228 1.04 -9.94 -1.14
CA TYR A 228 0.45 -9.88 0.18
C TYR A 228 1.09 -8.73 0.95
N ARG A 229 0.27 -7.95 1.64
CA ARG A 229 0.68 -6.81 2.46
C ARG A 229 0.05 -6.88 3.84
N TYR A 230 0.86 -6.75 4.86
CA TYR A 230 0.41 -6.48 6.22
C TYR A 230 0.72 -5.03 6.58
N GLN A 231 -0.28 -4.30 7.05
CA GLN A 231 -0.13 -2.95 7.56
C GLN A 231 -0.42 -2.95 9.05
N SER A 232 0.59 -2.66 9.85
CA SER A 232 0.43 -2.39 11.27
C SER A 232 0.25 -0.89 11.48
N VAL A 233 -0.77 -0.51 12.21
CA VAL A 233 -1.11 0.87 12.55
C VAL A 233 -0.78 1.11 14.00
N ARG A 234 -0.05 2.19 14.28
CA ARG A 234 0.15 2.65 15.65
C ARG A 234 -1.00 3.57 16.01
N ASN A 235 -1.94 3.03 16.77
CA ASN A 235 -3.08 3.79 17.24
C ASN A 235 -2.65 4.80 18.29
N ASP A 236 -3.17 6.01 18.18
CA ASP A 236 -3.17 7.05 19.19
C ASP A 236 -4.63 7.43 19.49
N ASP A 237 -4.85 8.29 20.46
CA ASP A 237 -6.19 8.69 20.93
C ASP A 237 -7.09 9.26 19.80
N ASP A 238 -6.48 9.72 18.70
CA ASP A 238 -7.18 10.33 17.56
C ASP A 238 -7.43 9.36 16.38
N ASN A 239 -6.82 8.16 16.38
CA ASN A 239 -6.76 7.31 15.21
C ASN A 239 -6.86 5.82 15.57
N ASN A 240 -8.08 5.30 15.58
CA ASN A 240 -8.37 3.91 15.89
C ASN A 240 -8.58 3.09 14.59
N GLU A 241 -7.59 3.14 13.68
CA GLU A 241 -7.62 2.30 12.48
C GLU A 241 -7.16 0.86 12.83
N PRO A 242 -7.84 -0.19 12.35
CA PRO A 242 -7.37 -1.57 12.53
C PRO A 242 -6.09 -1.84 11.74
N ASN A 243 -5.31 -2.82 12.17
CA ASN A 243 -4.33 -3.43 11.30
C ASN A 243 -5.06 -4.09 10.12
N ILE A 244 -4.42 -4.18 8.97
CA ILE A 244 -5.06 -4.75 7.79
C ILE A 244 -4.14 -5.68 7.01
N HIS A 245 -4.67 -6.82 6.61
CA HIS A 245 -4.10 -7.76 5.67
C HIS A 245 -4.68 -7.51 4.28
N LEU A 246 -3.84 -7.34 3.28
CA LEU A 246 -4.26 -7.09 1.91
C LEU A 246 -3.65 -8.13 0.97
N ILE A 247 -4.49 -8.73 0.12
CA ILE A 247 -4.05 -9.40 -1.09
C ILE A 247 -4.22 -8.43 -2.24
N GLY A 248 -3.15 -8.20 -3.00
CA GLY A 248 -3.18 -7.22 -4.07
C GLY A 248 -2.81 -7.78 -5.42
N PHE A 249 -3.45 -7.25 -6.45
CA PHE A 249 -3.18 -7.52 -7.85
C PHE A 249 -2.81 -6.24 -8.55
N THR A 250 -1.75 -6.28 -9.34
CA THR A 250 -1.30 -5.15 -10.13
C THR A 250 -1.23 -5.55 -11.60
N TYR A 251 -1.77 -4.71 -12.47
CA TYR A 251 -1.53 -4.80 -13.90
C TYR A 251 -0.84 -3.54 -14.38
N LYS A 252 0.29 -3.70 -15.09
CA LYS A 252 1.06 -2.59 -15.67
C LYS A 252 1.15 -2.72 -17.17
N PHE A 253 0.82 -1.62 -17.84
CA PHE A 253 0.98 -1.47 -19.29
C PHE A 253 2.06 -0.43 -19.59
N LYS A 254 3.07 -0.80 -20.39
CA LYS A 254 4.20 0.06 -20.81
C LYS A 254 4.12 0.30 -22.33
N PHE A 255 4.11 1.54 -22.77
CA PHE A 255 4.00 1.91 -24.19
C PHE A 255 4.94 3.09 -24.56
#